data_58df6f8ec565586737697fcb4ba46260
#
_entry.id   58df6f8ec565586737697fcb4ba46260
#
_cell.length_a   1.000
_cell.length_b   1.000
_cell.length_c   1.000
_cell.angle_alpha   90.00
_cell.angle_beta   90.00
_cell.angle_gamma   90.00
#
_symmetry.space_group_name_H-M   'P 1'
#
loop_
_entity.id
_entity.type
_entity.pdbx_description
1 polymer ?
#
loop_
_entity_poly.entity_id
_entity_poly.type
_entity_poly.pdbx_seq_one_letter_code
_entity_poly.pdbx_strand_id
1 'polypeptide(L)'
;MLLTTELVKDPSPDGFGFTYDKDTSLLPDGKTRALGYSKTVGQGEVVYVALGHCHSPQTNAQPVVDESVTDGGAPPRSFHGVWDEPTFAQLIKNGLAWGLAA
;
A
#
# COMPACT_ATOMS: atom_id res chain seq x y z
N MET A 1 4.76 2.76 -14.21
CA MET A 1 5.12 2.17 -12.89
C MET A 1 5.93 3.19 -12.10
N LEU A 2 5.46 3.58 -10.94
CA LEU A 2 6.09 4.63 -10.13
C LEU A 2 6.75 4.09 -8.85
N LEU A 3 6.21 3.02 -8.28
CA LEU A 3 6.64 2.49 -7.00
C LEU A 3 6.49 0.98 -6.99
N THR A 4 7.55 0.26 -6.62
CA THR A 4 7.56 -1.20 -6.56
C THR A 4 8.21 -1.70 -5.29
N THR A 5 7.94 -2.95 -4.95
CA THR A 5 8.63 -3.68 -3.88
C THR A 5 8.77 -5.14 -4.27
N GLU A 6 9.72 -5.83 -3.68
CA GLU A 6 9.83 -7.28 -3.76
C GLU A 6 9.25 -7.89 -2.49
N LEU A 7 8.27 -8.78 -2.64
CA LEU A 7 7.69 -9.54 -1.54
C LEU A 7 7.66 -11.01 -1.92
N VAL A 8 8.14 -11.84 -1.00
CA VAL A 8 8.17 -13.29 -1.21
C VAL A 8 6.76 -13.88 -1.22
N LYS A 9 5.84 -13.33 -0.42
CA LYS A 9 4.48 -13.80 -0.28
C LYS A 9 3.54 -12.63 -0.02
N ASP A 10 2.35 -12.69 -0.61
CA ASP A 10 1.24 -11.82 -0.22
C ASP A 10 0.42 -12.51 0.87
N PRO A 11 0.44 -12.03 2.11
CA PRO A 11 -0.33 -12.63 3.20
C PRO A 11 -1.80 -12.24 3.21
N SER A 12 -2.23 -11.28 2.38
CA SER A 12 -3.56 -10.70 2.45
C SER A 12 -4.69 -11.72 2.28
N PRO A 13 -4.66 -12.63 1.29
CA PRO A 13 -5.73 -13.59 1.14
C PRO A 13 -5.92 -14.48 2.36
N ASP A 14 -4.82 -14.98 2.94
CA ASP A 14 -4.86 -15.85 4.11
C ASP A 14 -5.35 -15.08 5.34
N GLY A 15 -4.93 -13.81 5.48
CA GLY A 15 -5.27 -12.98 6.63
C GLY A 15 -6.72 -12.53 6.68
N PHE A 16 -7.34 -12.32 5.51
CA PHE A 16 -8.68 -11.76 5.40
C PHE A 16 -9.74 -12.72 4.90
N GLY A 17 -9.38 -13.96 4.63
CA GLY A 17 -10.33 -15.00 4.22
C GLY A 17 -10.90 -14.83 2.81
N PHE A 18 -10.25 -14.04 1.94
CA PHE A 18 -10.62 -13.94 0.53
C PHE A 18 -9.47 -14.44 -0.35
N THR A 19 -9.81 -14.80 -1.58
CA THR A 19 -8.85 -15.32 -2.55
C THR A 19 -8.92 -14.53 -3.85
N TYR A 20 -7.82 -14.54 -4.60
CA TYR A 20 -7.76 -13.99 -5.96
C TYR A 20 -7.73 -15.10 -6.99
N ASP A 21 -8.41 -14.92 -8.09
CA ASP A 21 -8.21 -15.79 -9.27
C ASP A 21 -6.80 -15.59 -9.84
N LYS A 22 -6.30 -14.36 -9.75
CA LYS A 22 -4.98 -13.98 -10.23
C LYS A 22 -4.46 -12.77 -9.47
N ASP A 23 -3.19 -12.84 -9.05
CA ASP A 23 -2.50 -11.69 -8.46
C ASP A 23 -2.04 -10.73 -9.56
N THR A 24 -2.81 -9.66 -9.77
CA THR A 24 -2.54 -8.66 -10.81
C THR A 24 -1.51 -7.62 -10.40
N SER A 25 -1.10 -7.59 -9.13
CA SER A 25 -0.04 -6.68 -8.65
C SER A 25 1.37 -7.20 -8.93
N LEU A 26 1.49 -8.48 -9.26
CA LEU A 26 2.77 -9.16 -9.50
C LEU A 26 3.21 -8.94 -10.95
N LEU A 27 4.45 -8.46 -11.13
CA LEU A 27 5.04 -8.31 -12.45
C LEU A 27 5.45 -9.67 -13.04
N PRO A 28 5.79 -9.72 -14.36
CA PRO A 28 6.16 -10.98 -15.01
C PRO A 28 7.37 -11.70 -14.42
N ASP A 29 8.23 -11.01 -13.64
CA ASP A 29 9.36 -11.64 -12.96
C ASP A 29 8.96 -12.56 -11.80
N GLY A 30 7.69 -12.56 -11.42
CA GLY A 30 7.13 -13.41 -10.37
C GLY A 30 7.46 -12.98 -8.94
N LYS A 31 8.08 -11.83 -8.73
CA LYS A 31 8.50 -11.36 -7.39
C LYS A 31 8.29 -9.88 -7.13
N THR A 32 8.34 -9.04 -8.16
CA THR A 32 8.18 -7.59 -8.01
C THR A 32 6.70 -7.22 -8.01
N ARG A 33 6.27 -6.47 -7.00
CA ARG A 33 4.89 -6.01 -6.86
C ARG A 33 4.76 -4.53 -7.11
N ALA A 34 3.68 -4.14 -7.80
CA ALA A 34 3.35 -2.75 -8.04
C ALA A 34 2.69 -2.15 -6.80
N LEU A 35 3.27 -1.09 -6.26
CA LEU A 35 2.72 -0.30 -5.16
C LEU A 35 2.17 1.05 -5.60
N GLY A 36 2.60 1.54 -6.75
CA GLY A 36 2.12 2.79 -7.29
C GLY A 36 2.32 2.87 -8.80
N TYR A 37 1.35 3.45 -9.49
CA TYR A 37 1.40 3.58 -10.95
C TYR A 37 0.59 4.80 -11.41
N SER A 38 0.86 5.22 -12.63
CA SER A 38 -0.03 6.11 -13.38
C SER A 38 -0.63 5.34 -14.54
N LYS A 39 -1.85 5.68 -14.90
CA LYS A 39 -2.59 5.04 -15.99
C LYS A 39 -3.44 6.07 -16.72
N THR A 40 -3.39 6.03 -18.04
CA THR A 40 -4.31 6.78 -18.89
C THR A 40 -5.64 6.04 -19.00
N VAL A 41 -6.74 6.76 -18.77
CA VAL A 41 -8.11 6.25 -18.91
C VAL A 41 -8.91 7.24 -19.76
N GLY A 42 -9.20 6.86 -20.99
CA GLY A 42 -9.81 7.78 -21.95
C GLY A 42 -8.92 9.00 -22.18
N GLN A 43 -9.43 10.20 -21.92
CA GLN A 43 -8.69 11.46 -22.04
C GLN A 43 -8.09 11.93 -20.72
N GLY A 44 -8.24 11.15 -19.66
CA GLY A 44 -7.74 11.47 -18.34
C GLY A 44 -6.63 10.53 -17.88
N GLU A 45 -6.06 10.84 -16.75
CA GLU A 45 -5.03 10.03 -16.12
C GLU A 45 -5.34 9.81 -14.64
N VAL A 46 -4.92 8.66 -14.13
CA VAL A 46 -5.04 8.29 -12.72
C VAL A 46 -3.66 7.98 -12.17
N VAL A 47 -3.35 8.50 -11.00
CA VAL A 47 -2.21 8.05 -10.19
C VAL A 47 -2.75 7.28 -8.99
N TYR A 48 -2.24 6.08 -8.80
CA TYR A 48 -2.61 5.21 -7.70
C TYR A 48 -1.38 4.90 -6.84
N VAL A 49 -1.56 4.98 -5.51
CA VAL A 49 -0.54 4.60 -4.54
C VAL A 49 -1.19 3.71 -3.49
N ALA A 50 -0.68 2.49 -3.34
CA ALA A 50 -1.24 1.47 -2.44
C ALA A 50 -0.73 1.58 -0.99
N LEU A 51 -0.07 2.67 -0.65
CA LEU A 51 0.43 2.94 0.71
C LEU A 51 -0.57 3.82 1.48
N GLY A 52 -0.42 3.86 2.79
CA GLY A 52 -1.19 4.79 3.62
C GLY A 52 -2.09 4.12 4.66
N HIS A 53 -2.02 2.80 4.83
CA HIS A 53 -2.76 2.14 5.90
C HIS A 53 -2.36 2.70 7.26
N CYS A 54 -3.34 3.07 8.06
CA CYS A 54 -3.17 3.53 9.43
C CYS A 54 -4.41 3.19 10.26
N HIS A 55 -4.25 3.15 11.58
CA HIS A 55 -5.38 3.00 12.49
C HIS A 55 -5.08 3.63 13.86
N SER A 56 -6.13 3.88 14.62
CA SER A 56 -6.08 4.35 16.01
C SER A 56 -6.76 3.31 16.92
N PRO A 57 -6.69 3.48 18.26
CA PRO A 57 -7.40 2.59 19.17
C PRO A 57 -8.92 2.56 18.98
N GLN A 58 -9.50 3.58 18.33
CA GLN A 58 -10.93 3.70 18.08
C GLN A 58 -11.37 3.11 16.75
N THR A 59 -10.43 2.76 15.87
CA THR A 59 -10.71 2.14 14.58
C THR A 59 -10.32 0.68 14.61
N ASN A 60 -10.81 -0.11 13.63
CA ASN A 60 -10.49 -1.53 13.56
C ASN A 60 -9.01 -1.72 13.28
N ALA A 61 -8.30 -2.33 14.23
CA ALA A 61 -6.94 -2.78 14.02
C ALA A 61 -6.90 -3.97 13.07
N GLN A 62 -5.81 -4.12 12.34
CA GLN A 62 -5.56 -5.30 11.52
C GLN A 62 -5.43 -6.53 12.42
N PRO A 63 -6.16 -7.64 12.10
CA PRO A 63 -6.04 -8.87 12.88
C PRO A 63 -4.70 -9.60 12.64
N VAL A 64 -4.06 -9.34 11.50
CA VAL A 64 -2.78 -9.95 11.12
C VAL A 64 -1.84 -8.83 10.66
N VAL A 65 -0.65 -8.80 11.24
CA VAL A 65 0.43 -7.87 10.86
C VAL A 65 1.74 -8.64 10.77
N ASP A 66 2.70 -8.09 10.04
CA ASP A 66 4.06 -8.61 10.02
C ASP A 66 4.71 -8.47 11.40
N GLU A 67 5.55 -9.43 11.78
CA GLU A 67 6.22 -9.44 13.07
C GLU A 67 7.04 -8.16 13.33
N SER A 68 7.57 -7.55 12.26
CA SER A 68 8.37 -6.33 12.38
C SER A 68 7.59 -5.13 12.94
N VAL A 69 6.26 -5.17 12.88
CA VAL A 69 5.39 -4.07 13.35
C VAL A 69 4.52 -4.47 14.54
N THR A 70 4.75 -5.64 15.14
CA THR A 70 4.01 -6.07 16.33
C THR A 70 4.46 -5.34 17.58
N ASP A 71 3.54 -5.19 18.52
CA ASP A 71 3.78 -4.67 19.87
C ASP A 71 3.63 -5.84 20.86
N GLY A 72 4.77 -6.38 21.32
CA GLY A 72 4.78 -7.54 22.21
C GLY A 72 4.13 -8.80 21.61
N GLY A 73 4.23 -8.99 20.29
CA GLY A 73 3.64 -10.13 19.58
C GLY A 73 2.17 -9.95 19.18
N ALA A 74 1.57 -8.79 19.47
CA ALA A 74 0.20 -8.46 19.11
C ALA A 74 0.16 -7.29 18.11
N PRO A 75 -0.92 -7.15 17.32
CA PRO A 75 -1.09 -5.95 16.49
C PRO A 75 -1.07 -4.68 17.35
N PRO A 76 -0.37 -3.61 16.93
CA PRO A 76 -0.31 -2.38 17.70
C PRO A 76 -1.69 -1.71 17.78
N ARG A 77 -2.00 -1.04 18.88
CA ARG A 77 -3.27 -0.31 19.05
C ARG A 77 -3.35 0.92 18.16
N SER A 78 -2.22 1.54 17.90
CA SER A 78 -2.09 2.67 16.97
C SER A 78 -1.02 2.35 15.95
N PHE A 79 -1.28 2.65 14.70
CA PHE A 79 -0.35 2.41 13.62
C PHE A 79 -0.42 3.56 12.63
N HIS A 80 0.67 4.29 12.47
CA HIS A 80 0.78 5.41 11.54
C HIS A 80 1.35 4.99 10.19
N GLY A 81 2.06 3.86 10.12
CA GLY A 81 2.66 3.36 8.90
C GLY A 81 3.58 4.38 8.25
N VAL A 82 3.42 4.57 6.96
CA VAL A 82 4.24 5.51 6.18
C VAL A 82 3.90 6.99 6.41
N TRP A 83 2.82 7.31 7.16
CA TRP A 83 2.43 8.71 7.40
C TRP A 83 3.48 9.48 8.21
N ASP A 84 4.32 8.80 8.98
CA ASP A 84 5.43 9.42 9.72
C ASP A 84 6.69 9.60 8.85
N GLU A 85 6.68 9.13 7.61
CA GLU A 85 7.82 9.19 6.72
C GLU A 85 7.79 10.46 5.84
N PRO A 86 8.84 11.33 5.92
CA PRO A 86 8.90 12.54 5.09
C PRO A 86 8.84 12.26 3.59
N THR A 87 9.42 11.14 3.14
CA THR A 87 9.38 10.73 1.73
C THR A 87 7.96 10.45 1.26
N PHE A 88 7.14 9.83 2.11
CA PHE A 88 5.73 9.61 1.78
C PHE A 88 4.95 10.93 1.70
N ALA A 89 5.17 11.85 2.63
CA ALA A 89 4.56 13.17 2.59
C ALA A 89 4.92 13.93 1.29
N GLN A 90 6.16 13.81 0.85
CA GLN A 90 6.60 14.42 -0.41
C GLN A 90 5.93 13.76 -1.62
N LEU A 91 5.76 12.44 -1.60
CA LEU A 91 5.04 11.71 -2.65
C LEU A 91 3.59 12.20 -2.80
N ILE A 92 2.89 12.39 -1.68
CA ILE A 92 1.52 12.91 -1.68
C ILE A 92 1.47 14.34 -2.22
N LYS A 93 2.38 15.21 -1.79
CA LYS A 93 2.48 16.58 -2.30
C LYS A 93 2.73 16.62 -3.81
N ASN A 94 3.60 15.76 -4.31
CA ASN A 94 3.89 15.64 -5.73
C ASN A 94 2.66 15.18 -6.52
N GLY A 95 1.91 14.23 -5.99
CA GLY A 95 0.66 13.77 -6.61
C GLY A 95 -0.40 14.86 -6.69
N LEU A 96 -0.58 15.64 -5.64
CA LEU A 96 -1.50 16.77 -5.63
C LEU A 96 -1.08 17.85 -6.63
N ALA A 97 0.20 18.20 -6.66
CA ALA A 97 0.73 19.19 -7.60
C ALA A 97 0.54 18.74 -9.06
N TRP A 98 0.77 17.45 -9.34
CA TRP A 98 0.53 16.85 -10.65
C TRP A 98 -0.94 16.97 -11.06
N GLY A 99 -1.86 16.62 -10.17
CA GLY A 99 -3.30 16.71 -10.43
C GLY A 99 -3.80 18.13 -10.68
N LEU A 100 -3.24 19.11 -9.96
CA LEU A 100 -3.59 20.51 -10.14
C LEU A 100 -3.01 21.13 -11.42
N ALA A 101 -1.92 20.57 -11.94
CA ALA A 101 -1.26 21.03 -13.16
C ALA A 101 -1.89 20.43 -14.43
N ALA A 102 -2.73 19.43 -14.30
CA ALA A 102 -3.34 18.72 -15.43
C ALA A 102 -4.48 19.51 -16.07
#